data_6cb416e9f0b0a329cde7213a46d7ef72
#
_entry.id   6cb416e9f0b0a329cde7213a46d7ef72
#
_cell.length_a   1.000
_cell.length_b   1.000
_cell.length_c   1.000
_cell.angle_alpha   90.00
_cell.angle_beta   90.00
_cell.angle_gamma   90.00
#
_symmetry.space_group_name_H-M   'P 1'
#
loop_
_entity.id
_entity.type
_entity.pdbx_description
1 polymer ?
#
loop_
_entity_poly.entity_id
_entity_poly.type
_entity_poly.pdbx_seq_one_letter_code
_entity_poly.pdbx_strand_id
1 'polypeptide(L)'
;MKMGTAKRSKRIEVYDPDKVKQFNPETKKMLNAYKKDMTLRELSPGTISGYMSDLNQWLIYVLEEQDNRSVLELDEDDLTDFFYFCKTEGNNTRRMRRRYSSISAFYKYLRKKRKVAENPMEFIDRPVKDTDVTQQTYLTMEQV
;
A
#
# COMPACT_ATOMS: atom_id res chain seq x y z
N MET A 1 23.99 -5.65 17.08
CA MET A 1 23.48 -5.42 16.87
C MET A 1 22.45 -5.74 16.78
N LYS A 2 22.03 -6.13 16.78
CA LYS A 2 21.01 -6.08 16.45
C LYS A 2 20.34 -7.26 16.15
N MET A 3 20.57 -8.40 16.74
CA MET A 3 19.90 -9.61 16.47
C MET A 3 18.43 -9.55 16.79
N GLY A 4 18.10 -9.08 17.96
CA GLY A 4 16.72 -8.92 18.31
C GLY A 4 16.04 -7.95 17.39
N THR A 5 16.82 -7.00 16.97
CA THR A 5 16.34 -6.01 16.04
C THR A 5 16.00 -6.64 14.69
N ALA A 6 16.78 -7.64 14.31
CA ALA A 6 16.53 -8.30 13.06
C ALA A 6 15.14 -8.91 13.02
N LYS A 7 14.71 -9.48 14.13
CA LYS A 7 13.39 -10.01 14.18
C LYS A 7 12.34 -8.93 14.05
N ARG A 8 12.58 -7.83 14.71
CA ARG A 8 11.66 -6.75 14.61
C ARG A 8 11.62 -6.15 13.26
N SER A 9 12.72 -6.25 12.52
CA SER A 9 12.77 -5.66 11.20
C SER A 9 11.76 -6.29 10.26
N LYS A 10 11.17 -7.40 10.68
CA LYS A 10 10.12 -8.00 9.88
C LYS A 10 8.86 -7.19 9.91
N ARG A 11 8.76 -6.27 10.87
CA ARG A 11 7.61 -5.41 10.89
C ARG A 11 7.86 -4.21 10.04
N ILE A 12 6.84 -3.81 9.32
CA ILE A 12 6.90 -2.57 8.57
C ILE A 12 6.56 -1.46 9.56
N GLU A 13 7.42 -0.46 9.62
CA GLU A 13 7.23 0.64 10.53
C GLU A 13 5.91 1.34 10.26
N VAL A 14 5.16 1.59 11.31
CA VAL A 14 3.89 2.28 11.17
C VAL A 14 4.12 3.75 10.90
N TYR A 15 5.05 4.33 11.63
CA TYR A 15 5.33 5.75 11.50
C TYR A 15 6.77 6.03 11.87
N ASP A 16 7.45 6.72 11.00
CA ASP A 16 8.83 7.12 11.22
C ASP A 16 8.97 8.50 10.59
N PRO A 17 8.86 9.56 11.40
CA PRO A 17 8.88 10.92 10.84
C PRO A 17 10.16 11.26 10.10
N ASP A 18 11.28 10.67 10.49
CA ASP A 18 12.52 10.97 9.79
C ASP A 18 12.52 10.38 8.39
N LYS A 19 11.95 9.19 8.24
CA LYS A 19 11.86 8.58 6.92
C LYS A 19 10.83 9.28 6.05
N VAL A 20 9.72 9.69 6.66
CA VAL A 20 8.68 10.41 5.93
C VAL A 20 9.22 11.70 5.34
N LYS A 21 10.08 12.39 6.06
CA LYS A 21 10.68 13.61 5.57
C LYS A 21 11.54 13.39 4.34
N GLN A 22 12.04 12.18 4.17
CA GLN A 22 12.92 11.85 3.06
C GLN A 22 12.19 11.39 1.81
N PHE A 23 10.89 11.23 1.87
CA PHE A 23 10.12 10.82 0.71
C PHE A 23 10.38 11.75 -0.46
N ASN A 24 10.29 11.21 -1.66
CA ASN A 24 10.39 11.96 -2.89
C ASN A 24 9.48 13.19 -2.81
N PRO A 25 9.99 14.39 -3.17
CA PRO A 25 9.17 15.61 -3.06
C PRO A 25 7.86 15.54 -3.83
N GLU A 26 7.87 14.91 -4.99
CA GLU A 26 6.65 14.76 -5.78
C GLU A 26 5.65 13.85 -5.05
N THR A 27 6.15 12.79 -4.45
CA THR A 27 5.33 11.90 -3.65
C THR A 27 4.70 12.65 -2.48
N LYS A 28 5.48 13.46 -1.79
CA LYS A 28 4.97 14.23 -0.67
C LYS A 28 3.87 15.19 -1.10
N LYS A 29 4.05 15.80 -2.26
CA LYS A 29 3.05 16.69 -2.81
C LYS A 29 1.74 15.95 -3.08
N MET A 30 1.85 14.76 -3.67
CA MET A 30 0.67 13.96 -3.95
C MET A 30 -0.03 13.51 -2.67
N LEU A 31 0.74 13.13 -1.66
CA LEU A 31 0.15 12.73 -0.38
C LEU A 31 -0.61 13.88 0.28
N ASN A 32 -0.01 15.06 0.27
CA ASN A 32 -0.67 16.22 0.87
C ASN A 32 -1.96 16.56 0.14
N ALA A 33 -1.94 16.47 -1.18
CA ALA A 33 -3.13 16.75 -1.97
C ALA A 33 -4.22 15.71 -1.68
N TYR A 34 -3.83 14.45 -1.55
CA TYR A 34 -4.78 13.40 -1.26
C TYR A 34 -5.41 13.59 0.13
N LYS A 35 -4.60 13.97 1.10
CA LYS A 35 -5.11 14.21 2.44
C LYS A 35 -6.14 15.33 2.44
N LYS A 36 -5.87 16.39 1.69
CA LYS A 36 -6.82 17.49 1.56
C LYS A 36 -8.10 17.01 0.90
N ASP A 37 -7.99 16.16 -0.11
CA ASP A 37 -9.15 15.62 -0.80
C ASP A 37 -10.00 14.81 0.16
N MET A 38 -9.37 13.97 0.97
CA MET A 38 -10.13 13.17 1.95
C MET A 38 -10.83 14.05 2.96
N THR A 39 -10.19 15.14 3.37
CA THR A 39 -10.78 16.07 4.32
C THR A 39 -11.98 16.76 3.69
N LEU A 40 -11.88 17.16 2.43
CA LEU A 40 -12.99 17.81 1.73
C LEU A 40 -14.16 16.87 1.50
N ARG A 41 -13.88 15.57 1.36
CA ARG A 41 -14.95 14.58 1.24
C ARG A 41 -15.51 14.20 2.59
N GLU A 42 -15.05 14.88 3.65
CA GLU A 42 -15.57 14.71 5.01
C GLU A 42 -15.36 13.29 5.57
N LEU A 43 -14.28 12.64 5.18
CA LEU A 43 -13.94 11.38 5.81
C LEU A 43 -13.53 11.66 7.25
N SER A 44 -13.79 10.70 8.15
CA SER A 44 -13.47 10.92 9.55
C SER A 44 -11.96 11.01 9.75
N PRO A 45 -11.52 11.72 10.80
CA PRO A 45 -10.08 11.80 11.09
C PRO A 45 -9.44 10.42 11.26
N GLY A 46 -10.16 9.47 11.85
CA GLY A 46 -9.64 8.12 12.00
C GLY A 46 -9.44 7.41 10.68
N THR A 47 -10.39 7.60 9.76
CA THR A 47 -10.27 7.01 8.43
C THR A 47 -9.10 7.60 7.68
N ILE A 48 -8.96 8.93 7.73
CA ILE A 48 -7.83 9.59 7.06
C ILE A 48 -6.52 9.11 7.64
N SER A 49 -6.43 9.05 8.96
CA SER A 49 -5.22 8.60 9.64
C SER A 49 -4.86 7.16 9.24
N GLY A 50 -5.87 6.30 9.12
CA GLY A 50 -5.66 4.93 8.71
C GLY A 50 -5.08 4.81 7.31
N TYR A 51 -5.68 5.54 6.36
CA TYR A 51 -5.16 5.54 4.99
C TYR A 51 -3.74 6.08 4.94
N MET A 52 -3.49 7.20 5.63
CA MET A 52 -2.16 7.79 5.61
C MET A 52 -1.12 6.87 6.23
N SER A 53 -1.49 6.17 7.29
CA SER A 53 -0.60 5.22 7.92
C SER A 53 -0.21 4.10 6.94
N ASP A 54 -1.21 3.54 6.25
CA ASP A 54 -0.94 2.48 5.28
C ASP A 54 -0.04 2.98 4.15
N LEU A 55 -0.30 4.19 3.66
CA LEU A 55 0.50 4.75 2.58
C LEU A 55 1.93 5.04 3.04
N ASN A 56 2.09 5.56 4.26
CA ASN A 56 3.43 5.83 4.78
C ASN A 56 4.24 4.55 4.91
N GLN A 57 3.62 3.46 5.35
CA GLN A 57 4.34 2.20 5.47
C GLN A 57 4.82 1.71 4.11
N TRP A 58 3.98 1.81 3.09
CA TRP A 58 4.36 1.46 1.74
C TRP A 58 5.49 2.36 1.24
N LEU A 59 5.39 3.64 1.49
CA LEU A 59 6.37 4.59 0.96
C LEU A 59 7.71 4.51 1.66
N ILE A 60 7.75 4.01 2.90
CA ILE A 60 9.01 3.71 3.53
C ILE A 60 9.72 2.60 2.77
N TYR A 61 8.97 1.59 2.30
CA TYR A 61 9.54 0.55 1.46
C TYR A 61 10.06 1.15 0.15
N VAL A 62 9.31 2.04 -0.47
CA VAL A 62 9.76 2.68 -1.70
C VAL A 62 11.05 3.46 -1.45
N LEU A 63 11.11 4.16 -0.33
CA LEU A 63 12.30 4.93 0.03
C LEU A 63 13.53 4.02 0.16
N GLU A 64 13.36 2.89 0.84
CA GLU A 64 14.49 2.04 1.19
C GLU A 64 14.84 1.02 0.11
N GLU A 65 13.86 0.56 -0.66
CA GLU A 65 14.07 -0.54 -1.60
C GLU A 65 13.83 -0.18 -3.06
N GLN A 66 13.25 0.96 -3.34
CA GLN A 66 12.90 1.31 -4.71
C GLN A 66 13.39 2.70 -5.08
N ASP A 67 14.56 3.05 -4.55
CA ASP A 67 15.25 4.29 -4.92
C ASP A 67 14.43 5.56 -4.68
N ASN A 68 13.48 5.50 -3.77
CA ASN A 68 12.64 6.65 -3.41
C ASN A 68 12.05 7.30 -4.65
N ARG A 69 11.64 6.48 -5.62
CA ARG A 69 11.06 7.02 -6.84
C ARG A 69 9.69 7.63 -6.58
N SER A 70 9.30 8.56 -7.42
CA SER A 70 7.99 9.18 -7.31
C SER A 70 6.89 8.15 -7.49
N VAL A 71 5.80 8.30 -6.73
CA VAL A 71 4.64 7.42 -6.91
C VAL A 71 4.08 7.50 -8.32
N LEU A 72 4.36 8.59 -9.03
CA LEU A 72 3.87 8.73 -10.41
C LEU A 72 4.65 7.87 -11.38
N GLU A 73 5.80 7.34 -10.95
CA GLU A 73 6.66 6.52 -11.82
C GLU A 73 6.60 5.03 -11.51
N LEU A 74 5.92 4.65 -10.44
CA LEU A 74 5.86 3.24 -10.06
C LEU A 74 4.85 2.51 -10.93
N ASP A 75 5.18 1.27 -11.30
CA ASP A 75 4.29 0.45 -12.12
C ASP A 75 3.83 -0.78 -11.34
N GLU A 76 3.10 -1.65 -12.04
CA GLU A 76 2.55 -2.84 -11.37
C GLU A 76 3.63 -3.77 -10.84
N ASP A 77 4.78 -3.83 -11.51
CA ASP A 77 5.85 -4.68 -11.04
C ASP A 77 6.43 -4.16 -9.73
N ASP A 78 6.57 -2.85 -9.62
CA ASP A 78 7.06 -2.23 -8.38
C ASP A 78 6.11 -2.54 -7.22
N LEU A 79 4.81 -2.47 -7.47
CA LEU A 79 3.83 -2.74 -6.43
C LEU A 79 3.77 -4.22 -6.09
N THR A 80 3.92 -5.08 -7.09
CA THR A 80 3.97 -6.51 -6.85
C THR A 80 5.15 -6.84 -5.92
N ASP A 81 6.29 -6.20 -6.14
CA ASP A 81 7.44 -6.40 -5.28
C ASP A 81 7.15 -6.01 -3.84
N PHE A 82 6.44 -4.91 -3.65
CA PHE A 82 6.07 -4.50 -2.30
C PHE A 82 5.16 -5.55 -1.63
N PHE A 83 4.16 -6.05 -2.35
CA PHE A 83 3.26 -7.03 -1.76
C PHE A 83 3.97 -8.35 -1.50
N TYR A 84 4.90 -8.73 -2.38
CA TYR A 84 5.70 -9.90 -2.14
C TYR A 84 6.53 -9.72 -0.86
N PHE A 85 7.13 -8.56 -0.71
CA PHE A 85 7.88 -8.23 0.50
C PHE A 85 6.99 -8.36 1.74
N CYS A 86 5.79 -7.80 1.69
CA CYS A 86 4.87 -7.89 2.81
C CYS A 86 4.55 -9.33 3.17
N LYS A 87 4.34 -10.15 2.15
CA LYS A 87 4.02 -11.56 2.37
C LYS A 87 5.19 -12.28 3.04
N THR A 88 6.40 -12.04 2.54
CA THR A 88 7.58 -12.70 3.11
C THR A 88 7.89 -12.21 4.52
N GLU A 89 7.46 -10.99 4.86
CA GLU A 89 7.66 -10.45 6.20
C GLU A 89 6.58 -10.91 7.16
N GLY A 90 5.67 -11.76 6.73
CA GLY A 90 4.70 -12.36 7.62
C GLY A 90 3.37 -11.65 7.74
N ASN A 91 3.08 -10.72 6.86
CA ASN A 91 1.77 -10.07 6.87
C ASN A 91 0.70 -11.11 6.54
N ASN A 92 -0.38 -11.10 7.30
CA ASN A 92 -1.48 -12.02 7.03
C ASN A 92 -2.37 -11.44 5.91
N THR A 93 -3.31 -12.25 5.46
CA THR A 93 -4.18 -11.87 4.34
C THR A 93 -4.98 -10.61 4.65
N ARG A 94 -5.47 -10.48 5.87
CA ARG A 94 -6.25 -9.31 6.26
C ARG A 94 -5.44 -8.03 6.10
N ARG A 95 -4.21 -8.03 6.58
CA ARG A 95 -3.35 -6.86 6.45
C ARG A 95 -3.00 -6.60 5.00
N MET A 96 -2.75 -7.64 4.24
CA MET A 96 -2.46 -7.51 2.81
C MET A 96 -3.63 -6.86 2.07
N ARG A 97 -4.85 -7.29 2.38
CA ARG A 97 -6.04 -6.72 1.75
C ARG A 97 -6.21 -5.25 2.10
N ARG A 98 -5.89 -4.91 3.34
CA ARG A 98 -6.00 -3.52 3.77
C ARG A 98 -4.99 -2.65 3.04
N ARG A 99 -3.75 -3.14 2.90
CA ARG A 99 -2.73 -2.40 2.17
C ARG A 99 -3.13 -2.23 0.71
N TYR A 100 -3.67 -3.29 0.13
CA TYR A 100 -4.15 -3.22 -1.25
C TYR A 100 -5.19 -2.12 -1.40
N SER A 101 -6.17 -2.11 -0.50
CA SER A 101 -7.26 -1.13 -0.58
C SER A 101 -6.75 0.30 -0.46
N SER A 102 -5.85 0.54 0.48
CA SER A 102 -5.35 1.89 0.70
C SER A 102 -4.55 2.40 -0.48
N ILE A 103 -3.67 1.56 -1.04
CA ILE A 103 -2.84 1.97 -2.17
C ILE A 103 -3.70 2.13 -3.42
N SER A 104 -4.66 1.21 -3.63
CA SER A 104 -5.53 1.31 -4.79
C SER A 104 -6.36 2.59 -4.75
N ALA A 105 -6.87 2.96 -3.58
CA ALA A 105 -7.65 4.19 -3.44
C ALA A 105 -6.81 5.43 -3.74
N PHE A 106 -5.55 5.41 -3.32
CA PHE A 106 -4.65 6.52 -3.59
C PHE A 106 -4.41 6.67 -5.10
N TYR A 107 -4.12 5.57 -5.79
CA TYR A 107 -3.90 5.63 -7.24
C TYR A 107 -5.18 5.96 -7.98
N LYS A 108 -6.33 5.55 -7.47
CA LYS A 108 -7.60 5.94 -8.07
C LYS A 108 -7.77 7.45 -8.02
N TYR A 109 -7.38 8.05 -6.90
CA TYR A 109 -7.40 9.50 -6.76
C TYR A 109 -6.42 10.15 -7.76
N LEU A 110 -5.20 9.62 -7.87
CA LEU A 110 -4.21 10.19 -8.78
C LEU A 110 -4.67 10.11 -10.23
N ARG A 111 -5.33 9.00 -10.59
CA ARG A 111 -5.86 8.85 -11.94
C ARG A 111 -6.98 9.85 -12.19
N LYS A 112 -7.85 10.04 -11.22
CA LYS A 112 -8.93 11.00 -11.34
C LYS A 112 -8.39 12.41 -11.56
N LYS A 113 -7.27 12.72 -10.92
CA LYS A 113 -6.63 14.04 -11.07
C LYS A 113 -5.68 14.07 -12.26
N ARG A 114 -5.66 13.02 -13.05
CA ARG A 114 -4.85 12.95 -14.26
C ARG A 114 -3.35 13.04 -13.99
N LYS A 115 -2.93 12.60 -12.80
CA LYS A 115 -1.52 12.55 -12.47
C LYS A 115 -0.88 11.29 -12.99
N VAL A 116 -1.66 10.22 -13.16
CA VAL A 116 -1.22 8.98 -13.77
C VAL A 116 -2.26 8.59 -14.83
N ALA A 117 -1.83 7.85 -15.84
CA ALA A 117 -2.73 7.41 -16.91
C ALA A 117 -3.55 6.21 -16.46
N GLU A 118 -2.97 5.37 -15.60
CA GLU A 118 -3.61 4.16 -15.15
C GLU A 118 -3.36 3.96 -13.66
N ASN A 119 -4.25 3.18 -13.04
CA ASN A 119 -4.05 2.75 -11.66
C ASN A 119 -3.32 1.41 -11.72
N PRO A 120 -2.03 1.36 -11.38
CA PRO A 120 -1.28 0.11 -11.50
C PRO A 120 -1.83 -1.01 -10.63
N MET A 121 -2.61 -0.68 -9.59
CA MET A 121 -3.21 -1.70 -8.75
C MET A 121 -4.29 -2.48 -9.47
N GLU A 122 -4.82 -1.97 -10.58
CA GLU A 122 -5.83 -2.69 -11.34
C GLU A 122 -5.26 -3.93 -12.00
N PHE A 123 -3.94 -4.01 -12.11
CA PHE A 123 -3.30 -5.15 -12.74
C PHE A 123 -2.77 -6.16 -11.72
N ILE A 124 -3.11 -5.97 -10.45
CA ILE A 124 -2.67 -6.82 -9.36
C ILE A 124 -3.89 -7.41 -8.68
N ASP A 125 -3.90 -8.73 -8.51
CA ASP A 125 -5.02 -9.39 -7.88
C ASP A 125 -5.11 -9.01 -6.41
N ARG A 126 -6.33 -8.71 -5.97
CA ARG A 126 -6.56 -8.42 -4.57
C ARG A 126 -6.36 -9.69 -3.75
N PRO A 127 -5.61 -9.63 -2.64
CA PRO A 127 -5.45 -10.83 -1.80
C PRO A 127 -6.82 -11.35 -1.37
N VAL A 128 -6.99 -12.67 -1.44
CA VAL A 128 -8.27 -13.32 -1.16
C VAL A 128 -8.31 -13.71 0.31
N LYS A 129 -9.45 -13.45 0.96
CA LYS A 129 -9.62 -13.87 2.35
C LYS A 129 -9.58 -15.38 2.45
N ASP A 130 -9.14 -15.89 3.59
CA ASP A 130 -9.09 -17.33 3.78
C ASP A 130 -10.45 -17.98 3.54
N THR A 131 -11.52 -17.36 4.02
CA THR A 131 -12.86 -17.89 3.79
C THR A 131 -13.21 -17.85 2.33
N ASP A 132 -12.80 -16.79 1.61
CA ASP A 132 -13.08 -16.68 0.20
C ASP A 132 -12.33 -17.76 -0.58
N VAL A 133 -11.10 -18.01 -0.18
CA VAL A 133 -10.29 -19.04 -0.83
C VAL A 133 -10.99 -20.40 -0.67
N THR A 134 -11.45 -20.70 0.54
CA THR A 134 -12.13 -21.94 0.81
C THR A 134 -13.39 -22.06 -0.05
N GLN A 135 -14.17 -21.01 -0.10
CA GLN A 135 -15.39 -21.02 -0.89
C GLN A 135 -15.10 -21.17 -2.38
N GLN A 136 -14.10 -20.48 -2.85
CA GLN A 136 -13.75 -20.57 -4.25
C GLN A 136 -13.31 -21.96 -4.63
N THR A 137 -12.54 -22.59 -3.78
CA THR A 137 -12.07 -23.93 -4.02
C THR A 137 -13.26 -24.87 -4.11
N TYR A 138 -14.17 -24.72 -3.20
CA TYR A 138 -15.36 -25.54 -3.17
C TYR A 138 -16.18 -25.39 -4.44
N LEU A 139 -16.43 -24.15 -4.84
CA LEU A 139 -17.20 -23.88 -6.04
C LEU A 139 -16.53 -24.43 -7.29
N THR A 140 -15.22 -24.26 -7.34
CA THR A 140 -14.46 -24.75 -8.49
C THR A 140 -14.64 -26.26 -8.62
N MET A 141 -14.58 -26.96 -7.53
CA MET A 141 -14.76 -28.39 -7.56
C MET A 141 -16.14 -28.78 -8.05
N GLU A 142 -17.11 -28.01 -7.68
CA GLU A 142 -18.48 -28.29 -8.15
C GLU A 142 -18.65 -28.05 -9.62
N GLN A 143 -17.92 -27.09 -10.13
CA GLN A 143 -18.04 -26.76 -11.54
C GLN A 143 -17.33 -27.75 -12.43
N VAL A 144 -16.42 -28.46 -11.88
CA VAL A 144 -15.72 -29.50 -12.62
C VAL A 144 -16.60 -30.69 -12.82
#